data_2a0c42e534519c110f543918b860b1a1
#
_entry.id   2a0c42e534519c110f543918b860b1a1
#
_cell.length_a   1.000
_cell.length_b   1.000
_cell.length_c   1.000
_cell.angle_alpha   90.00
_cell.angle_beta   90.00
_cell.angle_gamma   90.00
#
_symmetry.space_group_name_H-M   'P 1'
#
loop_
_entity.id
_entity.type
_entity.pdbx_description
1 polymer ?
#
loop_
_entity_poly.entity_id
_entity_poly.type
_entity_poly.pdbx_seq_one_letter_code
_entity_poly.pdbx_strand_id
1 'polypeptide(L)'
;MNDYCIINYKLKCTMMRTMKLLFVSSLFLLLSATLVAQTKPWVVPANFKSMKNPIATSDVSIKAGQALYVKTCAACHGKTGIGDGPKAKSLKTTVGDFSKAVSQNQTDGEHFYKTKTGRGDMPKYEGKMSDEDIWNIVNYVRTLKK
;
A
#
# COMPACT_ATOMS: atom_id res chain seq x y z
N MET A 1 -13.50 57.46 38.55
CA MET A 1 -12.47 56.99 37.62
C MET A 1 -12.86 55.57 37.16
N ASN A 2 -13.33 55.55 36.33
CA ASN A 2 -14.11 55.28 35.11
C ASN A 2 -14.28 53.79 34.86
N ASP A 3 -15.46 53.28 35.16
CA ASP A 3 -15.92 51.91 34.81
C ASP A 3 -15.79 51.63 33.30
N TYR A 4 -15.87 52.65 32.48
CA TYR A 4 -15.63 52.56 31.02
C TYR A 4 -14.23 52.06 30.62
N CYS A 5 -13.20 52.40 31.40
CA CYS A 5 -11.83 51.99 31.08
C CYS A 5 -11.59 50.49 31.37
N ILE A 6 -12.21 50.00 32.46
CA ILE A 6 -12.11 48.60 32.90
C ILE A 6 -12.88 47.68 31.94
N ILE A 7 -14.08 48.14 31.50
CA ILE A 7 -14.89 47.36 30.53
C ILE A 7 -14.16 47.23 29.19
N ASN A 8 -13.59 48.31 28.64
CA ASN A 8 -12.85 48.27 27.40
C ASN A 8 -11.58 47.38 27.47
N TYR A 9 -10.89 47.44 28.64
CA TYR A 9 -9.69 46.58 28.81
C TYR A 9 -10.08 45.09 28.88
N LYS A 10 -11.16 44.73 29.62
CA LYS A 10 -11.67 43.36 29.67
C LYS A 10 -12.12 42.87 28.28
N LEU A 11 -12.81 43.72 27.53
CA LEU A 11 -13.29 43.39 26.16
C LEU A 11 -12.12 43.14 25.20
N LYS A 12 -11.11 44.00 25.21
CA LYS A 12 -9.87 43.80 24.38
C LYS A 12 -9.11 42.55 24.79
N CYS A 13 -9.01 42.27 26.08
CA CYS A 13 -8.31 41.08 26.57
C CYS A 13 -9.03 39.78 26.17
N THR A 14 -10.37 39.77 26.25
CA THR A 14 -11.18 38.62 25.79
C THR A 14 -11.10 38.43 24.30
N MET A 15 -11.16 39.50 23.49
CA MET A 15 -11.07 39.44 22.04
C MET A 15 -9.71 38.96 21.58
N MET A 16 -8.60 39.37 22.23
CA MET A 16 -7.25 38.86 21.93
C MET A 16 -7.08 37.37 22.29
N ARG A 17 -7.74 36.91 23.37
CA ARG A 17 -7.74 35.51 23.79
C ARG A 17 -8.48 34.62 22.77
N THR A 18 -9.66 35.05 22.33
CA THR A 18 -10.44 34.31 21.32
C THR A 18 -9.74 34.27 19.96
N MET A 19 -9.13 35.39 19.51
CA MET A 19 -8.33 35.41 18.28
C MET A 19 -7.15 34.45 18.37
N LYS A 20 -6.41 34.41 19.48
CA LYS A 20 -5.28 33.46 19.65
C LYS A 20 -5.74 32.01 19.61
N LEU A 21 -6.86 31.68 20.22
CA LEU A 21 -7.45 30.34 20.20
C LEU A 21 -7.89 29.94 18.78
N LEU A 22 -8.47 30.86 18.01
CA LEU A 22 -8.87 30.62 16.61
C LEU A 22 -7.65 30.43 15.70
N PHE A 23 -6.59 31.20 15.91
CA PHE A 23 -5.33 31.03 15.16
C PHE A 23 -4.65 29.69 15.46
N VAL A 24 -4.62 29.25 16.72
CA VAL A 24 -4.03 27.97 17.12
C VAL A 24 -4.86 26.81 16.57
N SER A 25 -6.19 26.88 16.61
CA SER A 25 -7.06 25.83 16.05
C SER A 25 -6.97 25.74 14.53
N SER A 26 -6.87 26.88 13.83
CA SER A 26 -6.67 26.93 12.37
C SER A 26 -5.31 26.34 11.95
N LEU A 27 -4.25 26.64 12.71
CA LEU A 27 -2.93 26.08 12.46
C LEU A 27 -2.88 24.56 12.69
N PHE A 28 -3.62 24.05 13.69
CA PHE A 28 -3.74 22.62 13.95
C PHE A 28 -4.51 21.87 12.85
N LEU A 29 -5.58 22.49 12.29
CA LEU A 29 -6.31 21.92 11.15
C LEU A 29 -5.47 21.87 9.87
N LEU A 30 -4.62 22.85 9.63
CA LEU A 30 -3.73 22.88 8.46
C LEU A 30 -2.58 21.86 8.57
N LEU A 31 -2.12 21.56 9.79
CA LEU A 31 -1.04 20.60 10.02
C LEU A 31 -1.50 19.15 9.89
N SER A 32 -2.79 18.85 10.10
CA SER A 32 -3.34 17.51 9.98
C SER A 32 -3.56 17.05 8.53
N ALA A 33 -3.52 17.96 7.55
CA ALA A 33 -3.77 17.64 6.14
C ALA A 33 -2.55 17.08 5.38
N THR A 34 -1.36 17.03 5.97
CA THR A 34 -0.11 16.76 5.23
C THR A 34 0.51 15.37 5.45
N LEU A 35 -0.13 14.47 6.20
CA LEU A 35 0.45 13.16 6.54
C LEU A 35 -0.12 11.97 5.74
N VAL A 36 -0.73 12.19 4.60
CA VAL A 36 -0.95 11.09 3.66
C VAL A 36 0.30 10.97 2.80
N ALA A 37 1.25 10.16 3.23
CA ALA A 37 2.35 9.70 2.39
C ALA A 37 1.73 8.93 1.23
N GLN A 38 1.41 9.62 0.13
CA GLN A 38 0.88 9.02 -1.08
C GLN A 38 2.00 8.19 -1.71
N THR A 39 1.99 6.90 -1.44
CA THR A 39 2.83 5.98 -2.20
C THR A 39 2.42 6.10 -3.66
N LYS A 40 3.35 6.55 -4.51
CA LYS A 40 3.10 6.70 -5.95
C LYS A 40 2.49 5.41 -6.51
N PRO A 41 1.32 5.45 -7.18
CA PRO A 41 0.69 4.25 -7.72
C PRO A 41 1.67 3.44 -8.59
N TRP A 42 1.55 2.11 -8.56
CA TRP A 42 2.34 1.27 -9.46
C TRP A 42 1.66 1.21 -10.81
N VAL A 43 2.13 2.05 -11.73
CA VAL A 43 1.58 2.10 -13.09
C VAL A 43 1.99 0.84 -13.84
N VAL A 44 1.01 0.06 -14.27
CA VAL A 44 1.19 -1.11 -15.12
C VAL A 44 0.78 -0.74 -16.55
N PRO A 45 1.62 -1.01 -17.58
CA PRO A 45 1.28 -0.74 -18.97
C PRO A 45 0.00 -1.47 -19.41
N ALA A 46 -0.77 -0.85 -20.31
CA ALA A 46 -2.08 -1.35 -20.73
C ALA A 46 -2.03 -2.76 -21.35
N ASN A 47 -0.98 -3.04 -22.11
CA ASN A 47 -0.74 -4.37 -22.72
C ASN A 47 -0.60 -5.46 -21.66
N PHE A 48 0.05 -5.18 -20.52
CA PHE A 48 0.13 -6.12 -19.41
C PHE A 48 -1.21 -6.25 -18.66
N LYS A 49 -1.92 -5.14 -18.46
CA LYS A 49 -3.23 -5.20 -17.79
C LYS A 49 -4.24 -6.10 -18.51
N SER A 50 -4.19 -6.12 -19.83
CA SER A 50 -5.06 -6.97 -20.66
C SER A 50 -4.58 -8.41 -20.81
N MET A 51 -3.36 -8.74 -20.35
CA MET A 51 -2.84 -10.11 -20.44
C MET A 51 -3.65 -11.05 -19.55
N LYS A 52 -4.05 -12.17 -20.14
CA LYS A 52 -4.63 -13.30 -19.43
C LYS A 52 -3.53 -14.27 -19.07
N ASN A 53 -3.67 -14.95 -17.93
CA ASN A 53 -2.76 -16.02 -17.57
C ASN A 53 -2.88 -17.16 -18.61
N PRO A 54 -1.80 -17.53 -19.33
CA PRO A 54 -1.85 -18.62 -20.29
C PRO A 54 -1.85 -19.99 -19.60
N ILE A 55 -1.49 -20.04 -18.31
CA ILE A 55 -1.46 -21.29 -17.54
C ILE A 55 -2.82 -21.51 -16.86
N ALA A 56 -3.50 -22.55 -17.24
CA ALA A 56 -4.78 -22.91 -16.63
C ALA A 56 -4.64 -23.10 -15.12
N THR A 57 -5.59 -22.57 -14.38
CA THR A 57 -5.66 -22.80 -12.92
C THR A 57 -5.98 -24.27 -12.66
N SER A 58 -5.06 -24.97 -12.01
CA SER A 58 -5.15 -26.39 -11.67
C SER A 58 -4.39 -26.65 -10.36
N ASP A 59 -4.66 -27.78 -9.73
CA ASP A 59 -3.90 -28.18 -8.53
C ASP A 59 -2.40 -28.26 -8.79
N VAL A 60 -2.00 -28.65 -10.02
CA VAL A 60 -0.60 -28.72 -10.42
C VAL A 60 0.02 -27.31 -10.47
N SER A 61 -0.63 -26.38 -11.17
CA SER A 61 -0.14 -25.00 -11.28
C SER A 61 -0.14 -24.28 -9.93
N ILE A 62 -1.16 -24.49 -9.10
CA ILE A 62 -1.26 -23.91 -7.75
C ILE A 62 -0.13 -24.45 -6.87
N LYS A 63 0.12 -25.77 -6.85
CA LYS A 63 1.20 -26.37 -6.06
C LYS A 63 2.58 -25.89 -6.52
N ALA A 64 2.81 -25.80 -7.83
CA ALA A 64 4.05 -25.25 -8.38
C ALA A 64 4.25 -23.77 -7.95
N GLY A 65 3.21 -22.95 -8.10
CA GLY A 65 3.22 -21.56 -7.67
C GLY A 65 3.44 -21.41 -6.16
N GLN A 66 2.81 -22.27 -5.34
CA GLN A 66 3.01 -22.28 -3.89
C GLN A 66 4.46 -22.57 -3.50
N ALA A 67 5.08 -23.56 -4.11
CA ALA A 67 6.48 -23.91 -3.85
C ALA A 67 7.43 -22.74 -4.15
N LEU A 68 7.23 -22.08 -5.30
CA LEU A 68 7.98 -20.89 -5.68
C LEU A 68 7.71 -19.71 -4.76
N TYR A 69 6.46 -19.47 -4.41
CA TYR A 69 6.05 -18.41 -3.50
C TYR A 69 6.71 -18.55 -2.11
N VAL A 70 6.66 -19.75 -1.53
CA VAL A 70 7.28 -20.01 -0.22
C VAL A 70 8.79 -19.74 -0.27
N LYS A 71 9.45 -20.15 -1.35
CA LYS A 71 10.90 -19.97 -1.53
C LYS A 71 11.31 -18.51 -1.73
N THR A 72 10.52 -17.71 -2.44
CA THR A 72 10.98 -16.42 -2.97
C THR A 72 10.17 -15.21 -2.51
N CYS A 73 8.90 -15.37 -2.14
CA CYS A 73 7.97 -14.28 -1.85
C CYS A 73 7.62 -14.19 -0.35
N ALA A 74 7.48 -15.35 0.31
CA ALA A 74 6.95 -15.43 1.67
C ALA A 74 7.80 -14.69 2.72
N ALA A 75 9.09 -14.48 2.47
CA ALA A 75 9.95 -13.74 3.37
C ALA A 75 9.47 -12.29 3.60
N CYS A 76 8.80 -11.69 2.61
CA CYS A 76 8.22 -10.35 2.70
C CYS A 76 6.69 -10.43 2.79
N HIS A 77 6.05 -11.20 1.90
CA HIS A 77 4.59 -11.26 1.81
C HIS A 77 3.93 -12.15 2.88
N GLY A 78 4.69 -12.92 3.65
CA GLY A 78 4.16 -13.87 4.62
C GLY A 78 3.69 -15.18 3.98
N LYS A 79 3.57 -16.24 4.77
CA LYS A 79 3.13 -17.56 4.29
C LYS A 79 1.69 -17.55 3.78
N THR A 80 0.86 -16.70 4.36
CA THR A 80 -0.57 -16.53 4.01
C THR A 80 -0.82 -15.32 3.11
N GLY A 81 0.23 -14.61 2.69
CA GLY A 81 0.13 -13.49 1.76
C GLY A 81 -0.42 -12.19 2.33
N ILE A 82 -0.50 -12.05 3.66
CA ILE A 82 -1.05 -10.84 4.31
C ILE A 82 -0.02 -9.72 4.56
N GLY A 83 1.21 -9.88 4.05
CA GLY A 83 2.26 -8.89 4.19
C GLY A 83 3.01 -8.91 5.51
N ASP A 84 2.93 -10.01 6.26
CA ASP A 84 3.50 -10.20 7.61
C ASP A 84 4.80 -11.02 7.62
N GLY A 85 5.45 -11.14 6.49
CA GLY A 85 6.71 -11.87 6.39
C GLY A 85 7.81 -11.28 7.30
N PRO A 86 8.77 -12.10 7.74
CA PRO A 86 9.80 -11.67 8.70
C PRO A 86 10.63 -10.47 8.21
N LYS A 87 10.74 -10.27 6.90
CA LYS A 87 11.43 -9.10 6.32
C LYS A 87 10.53 -7.87 6.17
N ALA A 88 9.20 -8.00 6.28
CA ALA A 88 8.26 -6.90 6.00
C ALA A 88 8.55 -5.65 6.84
N LYS A 89 8.88 -5.81 8.12
CA LYS A 89 9.14 -4.70 9.05
C LYS A 89 10.40 -3.88 8.72
N SER A 90 11.34 -4.44 7.98
CA SER A 90 12.59 -3.77 7.60
C SER A 90 12.52 -3.05 6.24
N LEU A 91 11.40 -3.19 5.53
CA LEU A 91 11.22 -2.58 4.21
C LEU A 91 10.77 -1.12 4.33
N LYS A 92 11.16 -0.30 3.37
CA LYS A 92 10.75 1.11 3.27
C LYS A 92 9.31 1.27 2.78
N THR A 93 8.77 0.25 2.12
CA THR A 93 7.42 0.25 1.55
C THR A 93 6.56 -0.82 2.22
N THR A 94 5.28 -0.52 2.41
CA THR A 94 4.32 -1.50 2.93
C THR A 94 4.15 -2.65 1.95
N VAL A 95 4.27 -3.86 2.45
CA VAL A 95 4.02 -5.08 1.66
C VAL A 95 2.52 -5.26 1.49
N GLY A 96 2.08 -5.52 0.25
CA GLY A 96 0.67 -5.72 -0.07
C GLY A 96 0.09 -6.99 0.55
N ASP A 97 -1.18 -6.90 0.97
CA ASP A 97 -1.97 -8.02 1.47
C ASP A 97 -2.76 -8.66 0.31
N PHE A 98 -2.37 -9.88 -0.08
CA PHE A 98 -3.01 -10.63 -1.16
C PHE A 98 -4.40 -11.14 -0.80
N SER A 99 -4.78 -11.17 0.48
CA SER A 99 -6.12 -11.60 0.88
C SER A 99 -7.19 -10.53 0.62
N LYS A 100 -6.80 -9.28 0.41
CA LYS A 100 -7.70 -8.13 0.28
C LYS A 100 -8.17 -7.89 -1.15
N ALA A 101 -9.38 -7.33 -1.27
CA ALA A 101 -9.98 -6.95 -2.55
C ALA A 101 -9.08 -6.04 -3.39
N VAL A 102 -8.37 -5.10 -2.77
CA VAL A 102 -7.44 -4.19 -3.48
C VAL A 102 -6.35 -4.93 -4.24
N SER A 103 -5.93 -6.10 -3.77
CA SER A 103 -4.99 -6.97 -4.47
C SER A 103 -5.72 -7.89 -5.44
N GLN A 104 -6.79 -8.53 -5.01
CA GLN A 104 -7.51 -9.54 -5.79
C GLN A 104 -8.27 -8.97 -7.00
N ASN A 105 -8.63 -7.67 -6.97
CA ASN A 105 -9.25 -6.99 -8.11
C ASN A 105 -8.25 -6.56 -9.20
N GLN A 106 -6.94 -6.68 -8.96
CA GLN A 106 -5.94 -6.51 -10.01
C GLN A 106 -6.03 -7.67 -11.00
N THR A 107 -5.71 -7.40 -12.27
CA THR A 107 -5.69 -8.46 -13.28
C THR A 107 -4.51 -9.41 -13.08
N ASP A 108 -4.56 -10.60 -13.67
CA ASP A 108 -3.44 -11.55 -13.64
C ASP A 108 -2.18 -10.94 -14.28
N GLY A 109 -2.36 -10.19 -15.36
CA GLY A 109 -1.29 -9.48 -16.02
C GLY A 109 -0.66 -8.38 -15.15
N GLU A 110 -1.43 -7.73 -14.27
CA GLU A 110 -0.88 -6.77 -13.30
C GLU A 110 -0.01 -7.48 -12.25
N HIS A 111 -0.45 -8.62 -11.73
CA HIS A 111 0.36 -9.43 -10.82
C HIS A 111 1.63 -9.94 -11.49
N PHE A 112 1.49 -10.46 -12.72
CA PHE A 112 2.62 -10.91 -13.54
C PHE A 112 3.64 -9.81 -13.75
N TYR A 113 3.21 -8.64 -14.26
CA TYR A 113 4.09 -7.50 -14.52
C TYR A 113 4.85 -7.07 -13.26
N LYS A 114 4.14 -6.90 -12.14
CA LYS A 114 4.74 -6.47 -10.88
C LYS A 114 5.78 -7.46 -10.37
N THR A 115 5.51 -8.74 -10.48
CA THR A 115 6.46 -9.80 -10.11
C THR A 115 7.66 -9.78 -11.05
N LYS A 116 7.43 -9.69 -12.35
CA LYS A 116 8.50 -9.70 -13.37
C LYS A 116 9.44 -8.51 -13.20
N THR A 117 8.89 -7.29 -13.06
CA THR A 117 9.67 -6.05 -13.07
C THR A 117 10.21 -5.61 -11.73
N GLY A 118 9.52 -5.95 -10.61
CA GLY A 118 9.85 -5.47 -9.29
C GLY A 118 9.69 -3.95 -9.15
N ARG A 119 9.78 -3.43 -7.93
CA ARG A 119 9.85 -1.99 -7.64
C ARG A 119 10.28 -1.74 -6.19
N GLY A 120 11.21 -0.80 -5.97
CA GLY A 120 11.69 -0.47 -4.63
C GLY A 120 12.28 -1.69 -3.94
N ASP A 121 11.72 -2.06 -2.78
CA ASP A 121 12.18 -3.23 -2.03
C ASP A 121 11.74 -4.57 -2.65
N MET A 122 10.76 -4.59 -3.56
CA MET A 122 10.35 -5.80 -4.25
C MET A 122 11.33 -6.09 -5.40
N PRO A 123 12.05 -7.22 -5.34
CA PRO A 123 13.05 -7.55 -6.34
C PRO A 123 12.42 -7.83 -7.71
N LYS A 124 13.22 -7.58 -8.77
CA LYS A 124 12.92 -7.98 -10.14
C LYS A 124 13.21 -9.48 -10.31
N TYR A 125 12.24 -10.19 -10.89
CA TYR A 125 12.37 -11.62 -11.19
C TYR A 125 12.60 -11.93 -12.68
N GLU A 126 12.49 -10.93 -13.57
CA GLU A 126 12.88 -11.09 -14.98
C GLU A 126 14.32 -11.59 -15.09
N GLY A 127 14.53 -12.66 -15.87
CA GLY A 127 15.81 -13.34 -16.01
C GLY A 127 16.21 -14.24 -14.83
N LYS A 128 15.42 -14.28 -13.74
CA LYS A 128 15.64 -15.16 -12.57
C LYS A 128 14.59 -16.26 -12.46
N MET A 129 13.43 -16.04 -13.04
CA MET A 129 12.32 -17.00 -13.15
C MET A 129 11.82 -17.03 -14.57
N SER A 130 11.32 -18.16 -15.02
CA SER A 130 10.58 -18.25 -16.27
C SER A 130 9.25 -17.52 -16.17
N ASP A 131 8.68 -17.10 -17.29
CA ASP A 131 7.34 -16.50 -17.32
C ASP A 131 6.29 -17.52 -16.83
N GLU A 132 6.47 -18.80 -17.10
CA GLU A 132 5.62 -19.88 -16.60
C GLU A 132 5.64 -19.96 -15.06
N ASP A 133 6.81 -19.88 -14.44
CA ASP A 133 6.94 -19.84 -12.98
C ASP A 133 6.19 -18.67 -12.37
N ILE A 134 6.30 -17.49 -12.99
CA ILE A 134 5.59 -16.28 -12.53
C ILE A 134 4.06 -16.47 -12.66
N TRP A 135 3.59 -17.06 -13.77
CA TRP A 135 2.17 -17.34 -13.96
C TRP A 135 1.63 -18.38 -12.98
N ASN A 136 2.42 -19.39 -12.63
CA ASN A 136 2.07 -20.34 -11.58
C ASN A 136 1.97 -19.66 -10.22
N ILE A 137 2.87 -18.70 -9.90
CA ILE A 137 2.76 -17.87 -8.68
C ILE A 137 1.47 -17.06 -8.70
N VAL A 138 1.06 -16.48 -9.84
CA VAL A 138 -0.22 -15.75 -9.96
C VAL A 138 -1.40 -16.66 -9.64
N ASN A 139 -1.43 -17.91 -10.17
CA ASN A 139 -2.47 -18.89 -9.84
C ASN A 139 -2.54 -19.16 -8.34
N TYR A 140 -1.39 -19.33 -7.67
CA TYR A 140 -1.36 -19.51 -6.23
C TYR A 140 -1.84 -18.27 -5.46
N VAL A 141 -1.41 -17.05 -5.84
CA VAL A 141 -1.83 -15.80 -5.20
C VAL A 141 -3.36 -15.62 -5.27
N ARG A 142 -4.02 -16.10 -6.32
CA ARG A 142 -5.48 -16.08 -6.42
C ARG A 142 -6.17 -16.94 -5.35
N THR A 143 -5.52 -17.97 -4.87
CA THR A 143 -6.07 -18.83 -3.80
C THR A 143 -6.01 -18.18 -2.42
N LEU A 144 -5.23 -17.09 -2.25
CA LEU A 144 -5.06 -16.39 -0.97
C LEU A 144 -6.22 -15.43 -0.64
N LYS A 145 -7.20 -15.29 -1.52
CA LYS A 145 -8.41 -14.47 -1.29
C LYS A 145 -9.16 -14.95 -0.04
N LYS A 146 -9.56 -14.00 0.80
CA LYS A 146 -10.45 -14.23 1.97
C LYS A 146 -11.78 -13.54 1.78
#